data_0e149e2dcdce51f1e5525bd9b933b39a
#
_entry.id   0e149e2dcdce51f1e5525bd9b933b39a
#
_cell.length_a   1.000
_cell.length_b   1.000
_cell.length_c   1.000
_cell.angle_alpha   90.00
_cell.angle_beta   90.00
_cell.angle_gamma   90.00
#
_symmetry.space_group_name_H-M   'P 1'
#
loop_
_entity.id
_entity.type
_entity.pdbx_description
1 polymer ?
#
loop_
_entity_poly.entity_id
_entity_poly.type
_entity_poly.pdbx_seq_one_letter_code
_entity_poly.pdbx_strand_id
1 'polypeptide(L)'
;MLEVGERPWGKYYVLEDEENYKLKRIEVNAGHRLSYQYHHHRQEFWTVVQGEAVVVLDGMEHIVKYGESIFIPLGAKHRIENRSSELLVFIEVQTGTYFGEDDIIRLEDDYARGN
;
A
#
# COMPACT_ATOMS: atom_id res chain seq x y z
N MET A 1 14.34 11.77 0.67
CA MET A 1 13.97 10.47 1.27
C MET A 1 14.18 10.52 2.76
N LEU A 2 13.11 10.33 3.54
CA LEU A 2 13.12 10.48 4.98
C LEU A 2 13.32 9.18 5.73
N GLU A 3 12.84 8.07 5.17
CA GLU A 3 12.91 6.77 5.81
C GLU A 3 12.87 5.68 4.75
N VAL A 4 13.61 4.59 4.96
CA VAL A 4 13.53 3.36 4.15
C VAL A 4 13.23 2.22 5.10
N GLY A 5 12.18 1.46 4.81
CA GLY A 5 11.82 0.28 5.60
C GLY A 5 11.84 -0.97 4.75
N GLU A 6 12.46 -2.03 5.27
CA GLU A 6 12.40 -3.34 4.64
C GLU A 6 11.27 -4.15 5.26
N ARG A 7 10.54 -4.90 4.44
CA ARG A 7 9.42 -5.74 4.84
C ARG A 7 9.53 -7.08 4.13
N PRO A 8 8.87 -8.13 4.64
CA PRO A 8 8.92 -9.45 3.98
C PRO A 8 8.52 -9.43 2.51
N TRP A 9 7.63 -8.52 2.12
CA TRP A 9 7.11 -8.41 0.76
C TRP A 9 7.91 -7.45 -0.13
N GLY A 10 8.85 -6.65 0.42
CA GLY A 10 9.62 -5.68 -0.36
C GLY A 10 10.13 -4.53 0.49
N LYS A 11 9.97 -3.32 -0.02
CA LYS A 11 10.49 -2.10 0.64
C LYS A 11 9.50 -0.96 0.51
N TYR A 12 9.58 -0.02 1.46
CA TYR A 12 8.93 1.27 1.30
C TYR A 12 9.93 2.40 1.57
N TYR A 13 9.64 3.54 0.95
CA TYR A 13 10.44 4.75 1.09
C TYR A 13 9.49 5.88 1.44
N VAL A 14 9.72 6.55 2.57
CA VAL A 14 8.98 7.76 2.90
C VAL A 14 9.68 8.92 2.19
N LEU A 15 8.97 9.55 1.26
CA LEU A 15 9.51 10.64 0.44
C LEU A 15 9.20 11.99 1.04
N GLU A 16 7.98 12.17 1.58
CA GLU A 16 7.54 13.38 2.27
C GLU A 16 6.64 12.98 3.43
N ASP A 17 6.71 13.73 4.52
CA ASP A 17 5.91 13.48 5.71
C ASP A 17 5.53 14.83 6.31
N GLU A 18 4.33 15.30 6.00
CA GLU A 18 3.83 16.61 6.38
C GLU A 18 2.62 16.47 7.30
N GLU A 19 2.11 17.59 7.80
CA GLU A 19 0.98 17.56 8.73
C GLU A 19 -0.30 16.98 8.10
N ASN A 20 -0.52 17.27 6.82
CA ASN A 20 -1.76 16.94 6.13
C ASN A 20 -1.62 15.86 5.07
N TYR A 21 -0.42 15.33 4.84
CA TYR A 21 -0.22 14.21 3.92
C TYR A 21 1.10 13.50 4.17
N LYS A 22 1.20 12.27 3.66
CA LYS A 22 2.43 11.49 3.64
C LYS A 22 2.56 10.84 2.27
N LEU A 23 3.76 10.90 1.70
CA LEU A 23 4.05 10.38 0.36
C LEU A 23 5.07 9.26 0.47
N LYS A 24 4.74 8.10 -0.12
CA LYS A 24 5.61 6.92 -0.12
C LYS A 24 5.81 6.37 -1.52
N ARG A 25 7.00 5.81 -1.75
CA ARG A 25 7.26 4.89 -2.84
C ARG A 25 7.27 3.48 -2.24
N ILE A 26 6.54 2.55 -2.82
CA ILE A 26 6.46 1.17 -2.31
C ILE A 26 6.85 0.21 -3.42
N GLU A 27 7.72 -0.74 -3.09
CA GLU A 27 8.18 -1.79 -3.99
C GLU A 27 7.72 -3.13 -3.45
N VAL A 28 7.02 -3.89 -4.29
CA VAL A 28 6.52 -5.22 -3.93
C VAL A 28 7.22 -6.25 -4.80
N ASN A 29 7.93 -7.18 -4.18
CA ASN A 29 8.66 -8.23 -4.88
C ASN A 29 7.69 -9.16 -5.63
N ALA A 30 8.18 -9.77 -6.71
CA ALA A 30 7.42 -10.72 -7.51
C ALA A 30 6.80 -11.81 -6.62
N GLY A 31 5.52 -12.08 -6.78
CA GLY A 31 4.81 -13.12 -6.07
C GLY A 31 4.43 -12.79 -4.63
N HIS A 32 4.71 -11.58 -4.17
CA HIS A 32 4.39 -11.15 -2.80
C HIS A 32 3.16 -10.25 -2.75
N ARG A 33 2.60 -10.11 -1.56
CA ARG A 33 1.46 -9.24 -1.31
C ARG A 33 1.53 -8.67 0.11
N LEU A 34 0.92 -7.50 0.31
CA LEU A 34 0.79 -6.90 1.61
C LEU A 34 -0.37 -7.56 2.37
N SER A 35 -0.51 -7.22 3.66
CA SER A 35 -1.63 -7.71 4.46
C SER A 35 -2.96 -7.15 3.95
N TYR A 36 -4.05 -7.87 4.18
CA TYR A 36 -5.40 -7.35 4.00
C TYR A 36 -5.71 -6.51 5.23
N GLN A 37 -5.95 -5.22 5.05
CA GLN A 37 -5.93 -4.26 6.16
C GLN A 37 -6.88 -3.09 5.93
N TYR A 38 -7.13 -2.30 6.98
CA TYR A 38 -7.81 -1.03 6.87
C TYR A 38 -7.25 -0.03 7.89
N HIS A 39 -7.64 1.25 7.74
CA HIS A 39 -7.17 2.35 8.58
C HIS A 39 -8.34 3.20 9.04
N HIS A 40 -8.25 3.75 10.27
CA HIS A 40 -9.30 4.58 10.85
C HIS A 40 -9.13 6.07 10.57
N HIS A 41 -7.89 6.52 10.30
CA HIS A 41 -7.57 7.94 10.30
C HIS A 41 -7.03 8.46 8.99
N ARG A 42 -6.83 7.58 7.99
CA ARG A 42 -6.29 8.00 6.69
C ARG A 42 -6.96 7.26 5.54
N GLN A 43 -6.96 7.92 4.40
CA GLN A 43 -7.29 7.33 3.10
C GLN A 43 -6.02 7.36 2.24
N GLU A 44 -6.01 6.60 1.16
CA GLU A 44 -4.82 6.47 0.34
C GLU A 44 -5.17 6.56 -1.14
N PHE A 45 -4.24 7.09 -1.91
CA PHE A 45 -4.33 7.14 -3.36
C PHE A 45 -3.07 6.49 -3.93
N TRP A 46 -3.22 5.47 -4.75
CA TRP A 46 -2.10 4.69 -5.29
C TRP A 46 -2.00 4.85 -6.79
N THR A 47 -0.78 5.09 -7.30
CA THR A 47 -0.50 5.15 -8.74
C THR A 47 0.62 4.16 -9.05
N VAL A 48 0.36 3.22 -9.96
CA VAL A 48 1.35 2.23 -10.38
C VAL A 48 2.32 2.90 -11.36
N VAL A 49 3.61 2.86 -11.04
CA VAL A 49 4.66 3.47 -11.87
C VAL A 49 5.60 2.43 -12.48
N GLN A 50 5.46 1.15 -12.09
CA GLN A 50 6.19 0.03 -12.69
C GLN A 50 5.45 -1.26 -12.40
N GLY A 51 5.24 -2.08 -13.41
CA GLY A 51 4.59 -3.37 -13.26
C GLY A 51 3.07 -3.27 -13.28
N GLU A 52 2.41 -4.28 -12.72
CA GLU A 52 0.95 -4.37 -12.68
C GLU A 52 0.54 -4.90 -11.30
N ALA A 53 -0.46 -4.26 -10.71
CA ALA A 53 -0.95 -4.62 -9.40
C ALA A 53 -2.32 -5.27 -9.48
N VAL A 54 -2.59 -6.20 -8.56
CA VAL A 54 -3.94 -6.66 -8.25
C VAL A 54 -4.29 -6.04 -6.90
N VAL A 55 -5.32 -5.21 -6.88
CA VAL A 55 -5.78 -4.56 -5.65
C VAL A 55 -7.11 -5.17 -5.26
N VAL A 56 -7.18 -5.71 -4.05
CA VAL A 56 -8.44 -6.17 -3.46
C VAL A 56 -8.98 -5.03 -2.62
N LEU A 57 -10.14 -4.53 -2.97
CA LEU A 57 -10.80 -3.42 -2.29
C LEU A 57 -12.21 -3.86 -1.89
N ASP A 58 -12.44 -3.96 -0.58
CA ASP A 58 -13.70 -4.45 -0.01
C ASP A 58 -14.15 -5.76 -0.67
N GLY A 59 -13.20 -6.69 -0.83
CA GLY A 59 -13.46 -8.02 -1.38
C GLY A 59 -13.49 -8.11 -2.89
N MET A 60 -13.35 -7.00 -3.62
CA MET A 60 -13.36 -6.99 -5.09
C MET A 60 -11.96 -6.77 -5.65
N GLU A 61 -11.58 -7.56 -6.65
CA GLU A 61 -10.28 -7.44 -7.30
C GLU A 61 -10.32 -6.41 -8.42
N HIS A 62 -9.28 -5.56 -8.46
CA HIS A 62 -9.07 -4.56 -9.50
C HIS A 62 -7.65 -4.72 -10.03
N ILE A 63 -7.52 -4.75 -11.35
CA ILE A 63 -6.21 -4.72 -12.02
C ILE A 63 -5.84 -3.26 -12.24
N VAL A 64 -4.69 -2.85 -11.68
CA VAL A 64 -4.18 -1.49 -11.82
C VAL A 64 -2.84 -1.58 -12.54
N LYS A 65 -2.81 -1.05 -13.77
CA LYS A 65 -1.66 -1.15 -14.66
C LYS A 65 -0.79 0.10 -14.58
N TYR A 66 0.38 0.03 -15.19
CA TYR A 66 1.28 1.17 -15.28
C TYR A 66 0.54 2.44 -15.70
N GLY A 67 0.73 3.52 -14.92
CA GLY A 67 0.11 4.81 -15.15
C GLY A 67 -1.32 4.94 -14.63
N GLU A 68 -1.92 3.86 -14.16
CA GLU A 68 -3.27 3.89 -13.59
C GLU A 68 -3.23 4.08 -12.08
N SER A 69 -4.33 4.58 -11.52
CA SER A 69 -4.45 4.90 -10.10
C SER A 69 -5.72 4.29 -9.51
N ILE A 70 -5.70 4.09 -8.21
CA ILE A 70 -6.87 3.65 -7.46
C ILE A 70 -6.96 4.42 -6.14
N PHE A 71 -8.17 4.81 -5.75
CA PHE A 71 -8.44 5.48 -4.48
C PHE A 71 -8.90 4.46 -3.45
N ILE A 72 -8.27 4.49 -2.26
CA ILE A 72 -8.62 3.64 -1.12
C ILE A 72 -9.30 4.52 -0.09
N PRO A 73 -10.63 4.47 0.03
CA PRO A 73 -11.37 5.31 0.99
C PRO A 73 -11.03 4.98 2.44
N LEU A 74 -11.28 5.94 3.31
CA LEU A 74 -11.15 5.76 4.75
C LEU A 74 -11.98 4.55 5.21
N GLY A 75 -11.36 3.65 5.96
CA GLY A 75 -12.03 2.46 6.50
C GLY A 75 -12.22 1.31 5.52
N ALA A 76 -11.93 1.50 4.23
CA ALA A 76 -12.06 0.43 3.25
C ALA A 76 -11.01 -0.65 3.49
N LYS A 77 -11.43 -1.90 3.41
CA LYS A 77 -10.53 -3.06 3.52
C LYS A 77 -9.78 -3.23 2.20
N HIS A 78 -8.47 -3.36 2.25
CA HIS A 78 -7.68 -3.38 1.03
C HIS A 78 -6.39 -4.19 1.17
N ARG A 79 -5.90 -4.64 0.01
CA ARG A 79 -4.63 -5.34 -0.13
C ARG A 79 -4.11 -5.10 -1.53
N ILE A 80 -2.80 -4.99 -1.69
CA ILE A 80 -2.15 -4.99 -2.99
C ILE A 80 -1.32 -6.26 -3.15
N GLU A 81 -1.38 -6.87 -4.33
CA GLU A 81 -0.67 -8.09 -4.66
C GLU A 81 0.13 -7.89 -5.95
N ASN A 82 1.34 -8.45 -5.95
CA ASN A 82 2.14 -8.56 -7.16
C ASN A 82 2.13 -10.03 -7.62
N ARG A 83 1.26 -10.35 -8.56
CA ARG A 83 1.13 -11.72 -9.10
C ARG A 83 2.07 -11.96 -10.28
N SER A 84 2.86 -10.96 -10.68
CA SER A 84 3.77 -11.06 -11.82
C SER A 84 5.14 -11.56 -11.41
N SER A 85 6.03 -11.74 -12.40
CA SER A 85 7.42 -12.13 -12.19
C SER A 85 8.37 -10.93 -12.10
N GLU A 86 7.84 -9.72 -12.12
CA GLU A 86 8.62 -8.49 -12.09
C GLU A 86 8.32 -7.68 -10.83
N LEU A 87 9.20 -6.71 -10.52
CA LEU A 87 9.01 -5.81 -9.39
C LEU A 87 7.83 -4.88 -9.67
N LEU A 88 6.93 -4.75 -8.69
CA LEU A 88 5.85 -3.77 -8.72
C LEU A 88 6.29 -2.54 -7.92
N VAL A 89 6.12 -1.36 -8.51
CA VAL A 89 6.37 -0.10 -7.82
C VAL A 89 5.14 0.80 -7.94
N PHE A 90 4.68 1.32 -6.81
CA PHE A 90 3.61 2.30 -6.82
C PHE A 90 3.91 3.44 -5.86
N ILE A 91 3.32 4.59 -6.16
CA ILE A 91 3.42 5.80 -5.32
C ILE A 91 2.12 5.91 -4.55
N GLU A 92 2.24 6.13 -3.25
CA GLU A 92 1.11 6.20 -2.34
C GLU A 92 1.06 7.58 -1.70
N VAL A 93 -0.08 8.25 -1.84
CA VAL A 93 -0.36 9.50 -1.13
C VAL A 93 -1.37 9.19 -0.03
N GLN A 94 -1.00 9.44 1.22
CA GLN A 94 -1.88 9.30 2.36
C GLN A 94 -2.40 10.68 2.74
N THR A 95 -3.72 10.79 2.94
CA THR A 95 -4.36 12.02 3.43
C THR A 95 -5.29 11.66 4.58
N GLY A 96 -5.44 12.56 5.54
CA GLY A 96 -6.28 12.31 6.70
C GLY A 96 -5.77 13.03 7.93
N THR A 97 -6.04 12.50 9.10
CA THR A 97 -5.72 13.13 10.38
C THR A 97 -4.53 12.51 11.10
N TYR A 98 -4.10 11.33 10.68
CA TYR A 98 -3.00 10.63 11.34
C TYR A 98 -2.38 9.60 10.39
N PHE A 99 -1.06 9.53 10.33
CA PHE A 99 -0.33 8.68 9.38
C PHE A 99 0.59 7.66 10.05
N GLY A 100 0.43 7.44 11.35
CA GLY A 100 1.25 6.46 12.07
C GLY A 100 0.91 5.03 11.67
N GLU A 101 1.92 4.15 11.68
CA GLU A 101 1.75 2.76 11.26
C GLU A 101 0.97 1.93 12.30
N ASP A 102 0.74 2.47 13.48
CA ASP A 102 -0.14 1.84 14.48
C ASP A 102 -1.63 2.00 14.14
N ASP A 103 -1.98 2.77 13.09
CA ASP A 103 -3.34 2.84 12.55
C ASP A 103 -3.57 1.77 11.47
N ILE A 104 -2.86 0.66 11.52
CA ILE A 104 -3.07 -0.47 10.62
C ILE A 104 -3.78 -1.58 11.37
N ILE A 105 -4.97 -1.96 10.91
CA ILE A 105 -5.69 -3.13 11.41
C ILE A 105 -5.53 -4.24 10.37
N ARG A 106 -4.72 -5.24 10.70
CA ARG A 106 -4.44 -6.34 9.77
C ARG A 106 -5.45 -7.46 9.98
N LEU A 107 -6.20 -7.76 8.92
CA LEU A 107 -7.21 -8.82 8.91
C LEU A 107 -6.60 -10.16 8.47
N GLU A 108 -5.61 -10.11 7.58
CA GLU A 108 -4.96 -11.28 7.01
C GLU A 108 -3.55 -10.89 6.60
N ASP A 109 -2.55 -11.62 7.09
CA ASP A 109 -1.15 -11.33 6.82
C ASP A 109 -0.37 -12.62 6.61
N ASP A 110 0.16 -12.83 5.40
CA ASP A 110 0.94 -14.02 5.04
C ASP A 110 2.19 -14.20 5.90
N TYR A 111 2.65 -13.13 6.54
CA TYR A 111 3.90 -13.12 7.31
C TYR A 111 3.68 -13.19 8.81
N ALA A 112 2.43 -13.38 9.25
CA ALA A 112 2.01 -13.56 10.64
C ALA A 112 2.49 -12.46 11.58
N ARG A 113 2.54 -11.19 11.11
CA ARG A 113 3.00 -10.08 11.94
C ARG A 113 1.97 -9.62 12.99
N GLY A 114 0.72 -9.90 12.75
CA GLY A 114 -0.37 -9.43 13.60
C GLY A 114 -0.59 -7.92 13.52
N ASN A 115 -1.37 -7.39 14.43
CA ASN A 115 -1.72 -5.97 14.50
C ASN A 115 -0.90 -5.24 15.54
#